data_4f7d3bb9eb24c0968f59139beb530912
#
_entry.id   4f7d3bb9eb24c0968f59139beb530912
#
_cell.length_a   1.000
_cell.length_b   1.000
_cell.length_c   1.000
_cell.angle_alpha   90.00
_cell.angle_beta   90.00
_cell.angle_gamma   90.00
#
_symmetry.space_group_name_H-M   'P 1'
#
loop_
_entity.id
_entity.type
_entity.pdbx_description
1 polymer ?
#
loop_
_entity_poly.entity_id
_entity_poly.type
_entity_poly.pdbx_seq_one_letter_code
_entity_poly.pdbx_strand_id
1 'polypeptide(L)'
;METNALLLLEGLTFSYDESPLFDNLDLDFLEGSLVLLRGKNGAGKTTLCDILTGVLKADSRRCLWRDEEINQEDLRLLVAYASQEPEFFPALSGMENLRLLQLLSNETPSYLEKAVAFAQEWGLGGGDLERKQVGNYSGGMRQKLWIAAHLATSREFVILDEPFTHLDDETTGQIARMLQIDPRTRLLVSHQIPEGIEFSDVIDLIGEEEK
;
A
#
# COMPACT_ATOMS: atom_id res chain seq x y z
N MET A 1 -28.91 -3.47 5.76
CA MET A 1 -28.03 -2.33 5.51
C MET A 1 -27.06 -2.81 4.46
N GLU A 2 -27.05 -2.19 3.30
CA GLU A 2 -26.03 -2.49 2.29
C GLU A 2 -24.70 -2.07 2.92
N THR A 3 -23.84 -3.02 3.16
CA THR A 3 -22.46 -2.75 3.59
C THR A 3 -21.74 -2.18 2.37
N ASN A 4 -21.30 -0.92 2.45
CA ASN A 4 -20.50 -0.31 1.38
C ASN A 4 -19.04 -0.81 1.46
N ALA A 5 -18.88 -2.14 1.56
CA ALA A 5 -17.58 -2.77 1.63
C ALA A 5 -16.94 -2.80 0.24
N LEU A 6 -15.69 -2.31 0.13
CA LEU A 6 -14.88 -2.48 -1.06
C LEU A 6 -14.30 -3.90 -1.10
N LEU A 7 -13.72 -4.34 0.02
CA LEU A 7 -13.18 -5.70 0.18
C LEU A 7 -13.63 -6.28 1.51
N LEU A 8 -14.23 -7.47 1.45
CA LEU A 8 -14.58 -8.27 2.60
C LEU A 8 -13.87 -9.63 2.53
N LEU A 9 -13.13 -9.97 3.58
CA LEU A 9 -12.54 -11.29 3.78
C LEU A 9 -13.10 -11.88 5.06
N GLU A 10 -13.83 -12.99 4.95
CA GLU A 10 -14.40 -13.68 6.10
C GLU A 10 -13.65 -14.99 6.38
N GLY A 11 -13.31 -15.20 7.63
CA GLY A 11 -12.71 -16.45 8.11
C GLY A 11 -11.32 -16.73 7.55
N LEU A 12 -10.51 -15.67 7.38
CA LEU A 12 -9.15 -15.79 6.88
C LEU A 12 -8.30 -16.62 7.83
N THR A 13 -7.69 -17.68 7.30
CA THR A 13 -6.79 -18.57 8.03
C THR A 13 -5.51 -18.77 7.23
N PHE A 14 -4.37 -18.57 7.89
CA PHE A 14 -3.06 -18.71 7.26
C PHE A 14 -2.01 -19.20 8.25
N SER A 15 -1.16 -20.13 7.81
CA SER A 15 -0.03 -20.67 8.58
C SER A 15 1.19 -20.80 7.69
N TYR A 16 2.37 -20.50 8.21
CA TYR A 16 3.63 -20.90 7.59
C TYR A 16 4.03 -22.32 7.97
N ASP A 17 3.73 -22.67 9.24
CA ASP A 17 4.03 -23.97 9.86
C ASP A 17 2.77 -24.57 10.51
N GLU A 18 2.94 -25.35 11.59
CA GLU A 18 1.84 -25.99 12.29
C GLU A 18 0.93 -25.01 13.07
N SER A 19 1.48 -23.87 13.50
CA SER A 19 0.71 -22.85 14.23
C SER A 19 0.11 -21.81 13.29
N PRO A 20 -1.18 -21.50 13.38
CA PRO A 20 -1.80 -20.50 12.53
C PRO A 20 -1.34 -19.08 12.91
N LEU A 21 -0.84 -18.33 11.93
CA LEU A 21 -0.57 -16.89 12.07
C LEU A 21 -1.88 -16.12 12.13
N PHE A 22 -2.83 -16.47 11.26
CA PHE A 22 -4.21 -16.00 11.29
C PHE A 22 -5.15 -17.18 11.44
N ASP A 23 -6.10 -17.06 12.36
CA ASP A 23 -7.11 -18.08 12.64
C ASP A 23 -8.49 -17.43 12.66
N ASN A 24 -9.26 -17.67 11.59
CA ASN A 24 -10.62 -17.17 11.41
C ASN A 24 -10.73 -15.63 11.56
N LEU A 25 -9.78 -14.88 10.93
CA LEU A 25 -9.77 -13.43 10.94
C LEU A 25 -10.78 -12.89 9.93
N ASP A 26 -11.67 -12.01 10.37
CA ASP A 26 -12.57 -11.26 9.50
C ASP A 26 -12.03 -9.85 9.26
N LEU A 27 -12.04 -9.39 8.00
CA LEU A 27 -11.57 -8.07 7.58
C LEU A 27 -12.60 -7.43 6.68
N ASP A 28 -12.94 -6.17 6.98
CA ASP A 28 -13.88 -5.36 6.22
C ASP A 28 -13.25 -4.00 5.91
N PHE A 29 -13.05 -3.71 4.62
CA PHE A 29 -12.53 -2.44 4.14
C PHE A 29 -13.63 -1.68 3.40
N LEU A 30 -14.15 -0.63 4.02
CA LEU A 30 -15.20 0.20 3.42
C LEU A 30 -14.65 1.07 2.28
N GLU A 31 -15.47 1.35 1.28
CA GLU A 31 -15.11 2.28 0.21
C GLU A 31 -14.70 3.65 0.77
N GLY A 32 -13.57 4.16 0.28
CA GLY A 32 -13.06 5.48 0.68
C GLY A 32 -12.48 5.54 2.10
N SER A 33 -12.46 4.43 2.85
CA SER A 33 -11.89 4.42 4.20
C SER A 33 -10.36 4.57 4.20
N LEU A 34 -9.82 5.15 5.25
CA LEU A 34 -8.40 5.10 5.60
C LEU A 34 -8.25 4.25 6.87
N VAL A 35 -7.68 3.08 6.73
CA VAL A 35 -7.54 2.08 7.80
C VAL A 35 -6.08 2.03 8.26
N LEU A 36 -5.84 1.96 9.56
CA LEU A 36 -4.52 1.74 10.13
C LEU A 36 -4.35 0.27 10.53
N LEU A 37 -3.29 -0.35 10.05
CA LEU A 37 -2.85 -1.67 10.50
C LEU A 37 -1.69 -1.53 11.49
N ARG A 38 -1.89 -1.99 12.73
CA ARG A 38 -0.88 -2.00 13.77
C ARG A 38 -0.59 -3.41 14.25
N GLY A 39 0.54 -3.58 14.89
CA GLY A 39 0.96 -4.83 15.53
C GLY A 39 2.46 -4.84 15.78
N LYS A 40 2.91 -5.66 16.73
CA LYS A 40 4.33 -5.86 17.02
C LYS A 40 5.08 -6.38 15.79
N ASN A 41 6.40 -6.31 15.80
CA ASN A 41 7.22 -6.99 14.79
C ASN A 41 6.95 -8.49 14.86
N GLY A 42 6.77 -9.13 13.70
CA GLY A 42 6.40 -10.55 13.63
C GLY A 42 4.89 -10.85 13.79
N ALA A 43 4.03 -9.85 14.04
CA ALA A 43 2.57 -10.08 14.15
C ALA A 43 1.86 -10.42 12.81
N GLY A 44 2.60 -10.49 11.70
CA GLY A 44 2.04 -10.87 10.42
C GLY A 44 1.57 -9.71 9.52
N LYS A 45 1.95 -8.45 9.82
CA LYS A 45 1.52 -7.28 9.01
C LYS A 45 1.87 -7.44 7.53
N THR A 46 3.13 -7.75 7.21
CA THR A 46 3.58 -7.98 5.83
C THR A 46 2.88 -9.18 5.21
N THR A 47 2.71 -10.26 5.96
CA THR A 47 1.96 -11.44 5.49
C THR A 47 0.52 -11.08 5.15
N LEU A 48 -0.13 -10.25 5.97
CA LEU A 48 -1.47 -9.77 5.67
C LEU A 48 -1.50 -8.91 4.40
N CYS A 49 -0.53 -8.02 4.22
CA CYS A 49 -0.39 -7.24 2.98
C CYS A 49 -0.20 -8.15 1.76
N ASP A 50 0.64 -9.18 1.85
CA ASP A 50 0.85 -10.14 0.77
C ASP A 50 -0.42 -10.95 0.43
N ILE A 51 -1.24 -11.27 1.44
CA ILE A 51 -2.55 -11.90 1.24
C ILE A 51 -3.53 -10.91 0.57
N LEU A 52 -3.62 -9.68 1.07
CA LEU A 52 -4.49 -8.64 0.52
C LEU A 52 -4.13 -8.21 -0.90
N THR A 53 -2.90 -8.49 -1.34
CA THR A 53 -2.43 -8.25 -2.70
C THR A 53 -2.49 -9.48 -3.60
N GLY A 54 -2.98 -10.62 -3.09
CA GLY A 54 -3.05 -11.88 -3.84
C GLY A 54 -1.69 -12.52 -4.14
N VAL A 55 -0.61 -12.06 -3.49
CA VAL A 55 0.74 -12.64 -3.59
C VAL A 55 0.82 -13.95 -2.81
N LEU A 56 0.30 -13.95 -1.57
CA LEU A 56 0.13 -15.14 -0.77
C LEU A 56 -1.31 -15.61 -0.79
N LYS A 57 -1.49 -16.91 -0.98
CA LYS A 57 -2.80 -17.55 -0.88
C LYS A 57 -3.06 -17.96 0.55
N ALA A 58 -4.23 -17.60 1.06
CA ALA A 58 -4.75 -18.02 2.36
C ALA A 58 -6.11 -18.69 2.19
N ASP A 59 -6.50 -19.52 3.16
CA ASP A 59 -7.85 -20.04 3.21
C ASP A 59 -8.80 -18.95 3.74
N SER A 60 -9.96 -18.82 3.12
CA SER A 60 -11.02 -17.92 3.58
C SER A 60 -12.38 -18.53 3.25
N ARG A 61 -13.38 -18.22 4.08
CA ARG A 61 -14.75 -18.64 3.81
C ARG A 61 -15.35 -17.86 2.66
N ARG A 62 -15.06 -16.55 2.59
CA ARG A 62 -15.51 -15.65 1.53
C ARG A 62 -14.45 -14.58 1.24
N CYS A 63 -14.32 -14.26 -0.02
CA CYS A 63 -13.55 -13.12 -0.51
C CYS A 63 -14.45 -12.33 -1.47
N LEU A 64 -14.92 -11.15 -1.05
CA LEU A 64 -15.84 -10.33 -1.83
C LEU A 64 -15.20 -9.00 -2.16
N TRP A 65 -15.36 -8.58 -3.41
CA TRP A 65 -15.07 -7.24 -3.88
C TRP A 65 -16.37 -6.57 -4.32
N ARG A 66 -16.79 -5.52 -3.61
CA ARG A 66 -18.10 -4.86 -3.84
C ARG A 66 -19.26 -5.85 -3.88
N ASP A 67 -19.34 -6.68 -2.84
CA ASP A 67 -20.35 -7.74 -2.67
C ASP A 67 -20.31 -8.87 -3.72
N GLU A 68 -19.40 -8.82 -4.71
CA GLU A 68 -19.19 -9.90 -5.68
C GLU A 68 -18.08 -10.85 -5.22
N GLU A 69 -18.34 -12.15 -5.27
CA GLU A 69 -17.34 -13.16 -4.92
C GLU A 69 -16.23 -13.19 -5.98
N ILE A 70 -14.98 -13.08 -5.53
CA ILE A 70 -13.79 -13.10 -6.39
C ILE A 70 -12.79 -14.16 -5.91
N ASN A 71 -11.89 -14.59 -6.83
CA ASN A 71 -10.72 -15.34 -6.40
C ASN A 71 -9.72 -14.41 -5.73
N GLN A 72 -9.14 -14.85 -4.63
CA GLN A 72 -8.14 -14.05 -3.90
C GLN A 72 -6.95 -13.63 -4.80
N GLU A 73 -6.57 -14.46 -5.77
CA GLU A 73 -5.52 -14.14 -6.74
C GLU A 73 -5.85 -12.93 -7.63
N ASP A 74 -7.12 -12.58 -7.79
CA ASP A 74 -7.54 -11.42 -8.59
C ASP A 74 -7.25 -10.10 -7.87
N LEU A 75 -7.03 -10.12 -6.54
CA LEU A 75 -6.64 -8.95 -5.75
C LEU A 75 -5.38 -8.26 -6.29
N ARG A 76 -4.44 -9.01 -6.88
CA ARG A 76 -3.24 -8.44 -7.55
C ARG A 76 -3.56 -7.44 -8.67
N LEU A 77 -4.76 -7.52 -9.24
CA LEU A 77 -5.22 -6.59 -10.27
C LEU A 77 -6.01 -5.41 -9.70
N LEU A 78 -6.44 -5.49 -8.44
CA LEU A 78 -7.35 -4.55 -7.79
C LEU A 78 -6.65 -3.69 -6.74
N VAL A 79 -5.55 -4.18 -6.17
CA VAL A 79 -4.82 -3.56 -5.06
C VAL A 79 -3.45 -3.06 -5.54
N ALA A 80 -3.07 -1.86 -5.12
CA ALA A 80 -1.70 -1.36 -5.25
C ALA A 80 -0.99 -1.48 -3.90
N TYR A 81 0.27 -1.91 -3.90
CA TYR A 81 1.05 -2.10 -2.68
C TYR A 81 2.41 -1.44 -2.76
N ALA A 82 2.60 -0.39 -2.01
CA ALA A 82 3.91 0.19 -1.74
C ALA A 82 4.52 -0.51 -0.53
N SER A 83 5.39 -1.47 -0.79
CA SER A 83 6.15 -2.19 0.23
C SER A 83 7.08 -1.26 1.01
N GLN A 84 7.49 -1.67 2.21
CA GLN A 84 8.40 -0.92 3.07
C GLN A 84 9.71 -0.56 2.38
N GLU A 85 10.27 -1.48 1.59
CA GLU A 85 11.49 -1.26 0.82
C GLU A 85 11.15 -0.96 -0.64
N PRO A 86 11.48 0.24 -1.17
CA PRO A 86 11.25 0.59 -2.57
C PRO A 86 11.97 -0.32 -3.56
N GLU A 87 11.22 -0.98 -4.43
CA GLU A 87 11.74 -1.92 -5.43
C GLU A 87 11.89 -1.26 -6.79
N PHE A 88 13.03 -0.66 -7.05
CA PHE A 88 13.38 -0.05 -8.33
C PHE A 88 14.56 -0.77 -9.00
N PHE A 89 14.62 -0.65 -10.30
CA PHE A 89 15.81 -1.01 -11.07
C PHE A 89 16.86 0.09 -10.88
N PRO A 90 17.94 -0.17 -10.15
CA PRO A 90 18.88 0.87 -9.71
C PRO A 90 19.66 1.52 -10.87
N ALA A 91 19.81 0.81 -12.00
CA ALA A 91 20.50 1.30 -13.19
C ALA A 91 19.63 2.25 -14.05
N LEU A 92 18.32 2.27 -13.82
CA LEU A 92 17.38 3.13 -14.53
C LEU A 92 17.20 4.46 -13.80
N SER A 93 16.84 5.51 -14.55
CA SER A 93 16.41 6.79 -13.99
C SER A 93 15.03 6.65 -13.29
N GLY A 94 14.63 7.68 -12.53
CA GLY A 94 13.29 7.71 -11.92
C GLY A 94 12.18 7.60 -12.95
N MET A 95 12.30 8.36 -14.05
CA MET A 95 11.33 8.34 -15.14
C MET A 95 11.25 6.97 -15.85
N GLU A 96 12.38 6.33 -16.10
CA GLU A 96 12.40 4.98 -16.70
C GLU A 96 11.76 3.94 -15.79
N ASN A 97 12.01 4.02 -14.47
CA ASN A 97 11.33 3.17 -13.50
C ASN A 97 9.81 3.40 -13.48
N LEU A 98 9.33 4.65 -13.49
CA LEU A 98 7.90 4.96 -13.57
C LEU A 98 7.26 4.40 -14.85
N ARG A 99 7.94 4.52 -16.01
CA ARG A 99 7.45 3.93 -17.27
C ARG A 99 7.37 2.42 -17.21
N LEU A 100 8.36 1.78 -16.59
CA LEU A 100 8.37 0.34 -16.39
C LEU A 100 7.21 -0.11 -15.49
N LEU A 101 6.99 0.57 -14.37
CA LEU A 101 5.88 0.30 -13.47
C LEU A 101 4.53 0.48 -14.19
N GLN A 102 4.38 1.55 -14.98
CA GLN A 102 3.19 1.76 -15.80
C GLN A 102 2.89 0.55 -16.70
N LEU A 103 3.91 0.06 -17.39
CA LEU A 103 3.76 -1.10 -18.30
C LEU A 103 3.42 -2.38 -17.56
N LEU A 104 4.13 -2.66 -16.47
CA LEU A 104 3.93 -3.89 -15.68
C LEU A 104 2.57 -3.94 -15.00
N SER A 105 2.06 -2.81 -14.53
CA SER A 105 0.76 -2.70 -13.85
C SER A 105 -0.39 -2.41 -14.82
N ASN A 106 -0.12 -2.31 -16.12
CA ASN A 106 -1.11 -1.96 -17.16
C ASN A 106 -1.89 -0.67 -16.83
N GLU A 107 -1.17 0.34 -16.34
CA GLU A 107 -1.75 1.62 -15.94
C GLU A 107 -2.06 2.52 -17.14
N THR A 108 -3.02 3.41 -16.94
CA THR A 108 -3.46 4.37 -17.95
C THR A 108 -2.36 5.39 -18.31
N PRO A 109 -2.44 6.07 -19.47
CA PRO A 109 -1.48 7.12 -19.83
C PRO A 109 -1.36 8.24 -18.78
N SER A 110 -2.43 8.54 -18.03
CA SER A 110 -2.41 9.56 -16.97
C SER A 110 -1.57 9.18 -15.74
N TYR A 111 -1.18 7.92 -15.61
CA TYR A 111 -0.34 7.45 -14.50
C TYR A 111 0.98 8.21 -14.40
N LEU A 112 1.71 8.33 -15.51
CA LEU A 112 3.01 9.03 -15.51
C LEU A 112 2.87 10.50 -15.13
N GLU A 113 1.86 11.17 -15.66
CA GLU A 113 1.60 12.57 -15.34
C GLU A 113 1.36 12.75 -13.83
N LYS A 114 0.51 11.91 -13.24
CA LYS A 114 0.23 11.93 -11.80
C LYS A 114 1.46 11.60 -10.95
N ALA A 115 2.19 10.53 -11.28
CA ALA A 115 3.37 10.11 -10.53
C ALA A 115 4.47 11.18 -10.56
N VAL A 116 4.69 11.81 -11.72
CA VAL A 116 5.65 12.91 -11.86
C VAL A 116 5.19 14.13 -11.07
N ALA A 117 3.91 14.49 -11.12
CA ALA A 117 3.37 15.61 -10.37
C ALA A 117 3.57 15.43 -8.85
N PHE A 118 3.24 14.26 -8.30
CA PHE A 118 3.48 13.94 -6.89
C PHE A 118 4.97 14.00 -6.54
N ALA A 119 5.82 13.35 -7.33
CA ALA A 119 7.26 13.36 -7.08
C ALA A 119 7.83 14.78 -7.07
N GLN A 120 7.40 15.65 -7.99
CA GLN A 120 7.82 17.05 -8.06
C GLN A 120 7.30 17.88 -6.88
N GLU A 121 6.05 17.69 -6.48
CA GLU A 121 5.47 18.33 -5.29
C GLU A 121 6.28 18.01 -4.04
N TRP A 122 6.83 16.80 -3.94
CA TRP A 122 7.67 16.36 -2.83
C TRP A 122 9.16 16.62 -3.05
N GLY A 123 9.52 17.49 -3.99
CA GLY A 123 10.87 18.00 -4.19
C GLY A 123 11.79 17.15 -5.05
N LEU A 124 11.27 16.13 -5.79
CA LEU A 124 12.04 15.46 -6.82
C LEU A 124 11.96 16.24 -8.12
N GLY A 125 12.99 17.04 -8.41
CA GLY A 125 13.04 17.87 -9.61
C GLY A 125 13.18 17.07 -10.92
N GLY A 126 12.89 17.71 -12.05
CA GLY A 126 12.98 17.06 -13.37
C GLY A 126 14.36 16.48 -13.66
N GLY A 127 15.45 17.12 -13.20
CA GLY A 127 16.81 16.61 -13.35
C GLY A 127 17.06 15.29 -12.59
N ASP A 128 16.45 15.14 -11.42
CA ASP A 128 16.53 13.90 -10.66
C ASP A 128 15.74 12.78 -11.34
N LEU A 129 14.52 13.08 -11.81
CA LEU A 129 13.69 12.09 -12.47
C LEU A 129 14.25 11.62 -13.81
N GLU A 130 14.74 12.55 -14.65
CA GLU A 130 15.11 12.25 -16.04
C GLU A 130 16.53 11.70 -16.19
N ARG A 131 17.48 12.14 -15.36
CA ARG A 131 18.93 11.92 -15.62
C ARG A 131 19.63 11.11 -14.55
N LYS A 132 19.16 11.16 -13.30
CA LYS A 132 19.82 10.49 -12.19
C LYS A 132 19.29 9.06 -12.05
N GLN A 133 20.18 8.09 -12.04
CA GLN A 133 19.83 6.70 -11.77
C GLN A 133 19.33 6.54 -10.33
N VAL A 134 18.29 5.72 -10.13
CA VAL A 134 17.69 5.51 -8.81
C VAL A 134 18.68 4.88 -7.83
N GLY A 135 19.66 4.11 -8.31
CA GLY A 135 20.77 3.63 -7.49
C GLY A 135 21.57 4.73 -6.78
N ASN A 136 21.55 5.96 -7.31
CA ASN A 136 22.21 7.15 -6.74
C ASN A 136 21.24 8.05 -5.93
N TYR A 137 19.99 7.62 -5.72
CA TYR A 137 19.04 8.37 -4.89
C TYR A 137 19.36 8.18 -3.40
N SER A 138 19.04 9.20 -2.60
CA SER A 138 18.97 9.02 -1.15
C SER A 138 17.80 8.10 -0.77
N GLY A 139 17.76 7.60 0.46
CA GLY A 139 16.62 6.83 0.97
C GLY A 139 15.30 7.59 0.80
N GLY A 140 15.29 8.87 1.21
CA GLY A 140 14.11 9.73 1.06
C GLY A 140 13.69 9.97 -0.40
N MET A 141 14.63 10.13 -1.33
CA MET A 141 14.30 10.27 -2.75
C MET A 141 13.65 8.99 -3.30
N ARG A 142 14.17 7.81 -2.93
CA ARG A 142 13.56 6.53 -3.32
C ARG A 142 12.16 6.39 -2.74
N GLN A 143 12.00 6.72 -1.47
CA GLN A 143 10.71 6.65 -0.78
C GLN A 143 9.66 7.58 -1.42
N LYS A 144 10.02 8.83 -1.67
CA LYS A 144 9.16 9.81 -2.36
C LYS A 144 8.68 9.28 -3.72
N LEU A 145 9.60 8.75 -4.53
CA LEU A 145 9.26 8.20 -5.85
C LEU A 145 8.38 6.96 -5.74
N TRP A 146 8.63 6.10 -4.74
CA TRP A 146 7.88 4.87 -4.51
C TRP A 146 6.43 5.14 -4.15
N ILE A 147 6.21 6.05 -3.19
CA ILE A 147 4.87 6.47 -2.79
C ILE A 147 4.16 7.17 -3.96
N ALA A 148 4.85 8.05 -4.69
CA ALA A 148 4.29 8.74 -5.86
C ALA A 148 3.81 7.74 -6.92
N ALA A 149 4.60 6.71 -7.20
CA ALA A 149 4.25 5.66 -8.15
C ALA A 149 2.97 4.92 -7.75
N HIS A 150 2.82 4.55 -6.48
CA HIS A 150 1.68 3.76 -6.00
C HIS A 150 0.41 4.61 -5.78
N LEU A 151 0.57 5.88 -5.38
CA LEU A 151 -0.57 6.80 -5.30
C LEU A 151 -1.06 7.26 -6.67
N ALA A 152 -0.24 7.19 -7.71
CA ALA A 152 -0.64 7.53 -9.08
C ALA A 152 -1.46 6.45 -9.77
N THR A 153 -1.49 5.22 -9.25
CA THR A 153 -2.21 4.08 -9.83
C THR A 153 -3.71 4.34 -9.93
N SER A 154 -4.36 3.63 -10.83
CA SER A 154 -5.82 3.63 -10.96
C SER A 154 -6.54 2.66 -10.02
N ARG A 155 -5.79 1.92 -9.19
CA ARG A 155 -6.34 0.94 -8.24
C ARG A 155 -7.19 1.61 -7.17
N GLU A 156 -8.29 0.98 -6.83
CA GLU A 156 -9.24 1.51 -5.85
C GLU A 156 -8.85 1.22 -4.40
N PHE A 157 -7.96 0.27 -4.18
CA PHE A 157 -7.38 -0.01 -2.88
C PHE A 157 -5.86 0.16 -2.95
N VAL A 158 -5.31 0.96 -2.04
CA VAL A 158 -3.87 1.25 -1.96
C VAL A 158 -3.38 0.89 -0.56
N ILE A 159 -2.36 0.04 -0.51
CA ILE A 159 -1.68 -0.34 0.73
C ILE A 159 -0.32 0.37 0.73
N LEU A 160 0.00 1.03 1.84
CA LEU A 160 1.27 1.72 2.06
C LEU A 160 1.92 1.16 3.34
N ASP A 161 3.05 0.50 3.19
CA ASP A 161 3.79 -0.10 4.31
C ASP A 161 4.96 0.81 4.71
N GLU A 162 4.91 1.34 5.94
CA GLU A 162 5.88 2.28 6.52
C GLU A 162 6.25 3.46 5.59
N PRO A 163 5.25 4.16 5.00
CA PRO A 163 5.53 5.13 3.93
C PRO A 163 6.32 6.36 4.39
N PHE A 164 6.34 6.67 5.68
CA PHE A 164 6.99 7.87 6.21
C PHE A 164 8.47 7.69 6.54
N THR A 165 8.99 6.47 6.39
CA THR A 165 10.39 6.15 6.66
C THR A 165 11.31 6.95 5.72
N HIS A 166 12.39 7.53 6.27
CA HIS A 166 13.37 8.37 5.56
C HIS A 166 12.87 9.68 4.98
N LEU A 167 11.64 10.10 5.28
CA LEU A 167 11.09 11.38 4.84
C LEU A 167 11.37 12.50 5.86
N ASP A 168 11.47 13.71 5.35
CA ASP A 168 11.47 14.92 6.18
C ASP A 168 10.03 15.27 6.62
N ASP A 169 9.91 16.08 7.67
CA ASP A 169 8.61 16.45 8.27
C ASP A 169 7.69 17.17 7.29
N GLU A 170 8.24 17.99 6.38
CA GLU A 170 7.46 18.71 5.38
C GLU A 170 6.81 17.74 4.38
N THR A 171 7.60 16.84 3.82
CA THR A 171 7.11 15.80 2.88
C THR A 171 6.13 14.87 3.59
N THR A 172 6.44 14.45 4.81
CA THR A 172 5.54 13.62 5.63
C THR A 172 4.17 14.30 5.78
N GLY A 173 4.14 15.58 6.11
CA GLY A 173 2.89 16.36 6.23
C GLY A 173 2.14 16.51 4.90
N GLN A 174 2.84 16.62 3.77
CA GLN A 174 2.23 16.69 2.43
C GLN A 174 1.55 15.36 2.07
N ILE A 175 2.23 14.23 2.26
CA ILE A 175 1.70 12.89 2.00
C ILE A 175 0.53 12.60 2.95
N ALA A 176 0.65 12.93 4.23
CA ALA A 176 -0.41 12.76 5.21
C ALA A 176 -1.71 13.47 4.80
N ARG A 177 -1.62 14.73 4.37
CA ARG A 177 -2.77 15.50 3.84
C ARG A 177 -3.36 14.85 2.60
N MET A 178 -2.50 14.37 1.67
CA MET A 178 -2.97 13.70 0.47
C MET A 178 -3.73 12.41 0.83
N LEU A 179 -3.20 11.60 1.74
CA LEU A 179 -3.88 10.38 2.20
C LEU A 179 -5.22 10.70 2.84
N GLN A 180 -5.36 11.82 3.54
CA GLN A 180 -6.61 12.20 4.18
C GLN A 180 -7.72 12.56 3.19
N ILE A 181 -7.37 13.13 2.03
CA ILE A 181 -8.35 13.58 1.02
C ILE A 181 -8.50 12.62 -0.17
N ASP A 182 -7.67 11.61 -0.30
CA ASP A 182 -7.77 10.60 -1.36
C ASP A 182 -9.11 9.84 -1.20
N PRO A 183 -9.97 9.78 -2.23
CA PRO A 183 -11.28 9.14 -2.12
C PRO A 183 -11.21 7.62 -2.15
N ARG A 184 -10.06 7.02 -2.44
CA ARG A 184 -9.89 5.57 -2.52
C ARG A 184 -9.81 4.94 -1.14
N THR A 185 -10.00 3.63 -1.06
CA THR A 185 -9.73 2.85 0.15
C THR A 185 -8.21 2.72 0.35
N ARG A 186 -7.74 2.98 1.55
CA ARG A 186 -6.30 2.95 1.88
C ARG A 186 -6.07 2.17 3.16
N LEU A 187 -5.03 1.32 3.13
CA LEU A 187 -4.49 0.67 4.32
C LEU A 187 -3.10 1.25 4.59
N LEU A 188 -2.93 1.85 5.73
CA LEU A 188 -1.64 2.34 6.21
C LEU A 188 -1.09 1.37 7.23
N VAL A 189 0.09 0.82 6.96
CA VAL A 189 0.86 0.07 7.95
C VAL A 189 1.94 1.01 8.45
N SER A 190 1.86 1.45 9.70
CA SER A 190 2.87 2.35 10.25
C SER A 190 2.96 2.31 11.77
N HIS A 191 4.18 2.43 12.26
CA HIS A 191 4.48 2.68 13.67
C HIS A 191 4.56 4.18 13.99
N GLN A 192 4.78 5.01 12.97
CA GLN A 192 4.86 6.46 13.09
C GLN A 192 3.68 7.09 12.38
N ILE A 193 2.79 7.69 13.14
CA ILE A 193 1.59 8.33 12.61
C ILE A 193 1.81 9.84 12.66
N PRO A 194 1.85 10.52 11.50
CA PRO A 194 1.95 11.98 11.46
C PRO A 194 0.74 12.65 12.12
N GLU A 195 0.93 13.82 12.67
CA GLU A 195 -0.17 14.63 13.21
C GLU A 195 -1.19 14.96 12.10
N GLY A 196 -2.48 14.94 12.45
CA GLY A 196 -3.58 15.33 11.58
C GLY A 196 -4.09 14.24 10.65
N ILE A 197 -3.62 12.99 10.77
CA ILE A 197 -4.25 11.84 10.11
C ILE A 197 -5.35 11.28 11.03
N GLU A 198 -6.57 11.17 10.48
CA GLU A 198 -7.70 10.51 11.13
C GLU A 198 -8.01 9.21 10.38
N PHE A 199 -8.11 8.12 11.11
CA PHE A 199 -8.42 6.81 10.56
C PHE A 199 -9.90 6.49 10.74
N SER A 200 -10.48 5.88 9.71
CA SER A 200 -11.85 5.38 9.76
C SER A 200 -11.96 4.14 10.65
N ASP A 201 -10.89 3.34 10.69
CA ASP A 201 -10.80 2.12 11.48
C ASP A 201 -9.34 1.77 11.78
N VAL A 202 -9.14 0.88 12.78
CA VAL A 202 -7.81 0.41 13.21
C VAL A 202 -7.85 -1.09 13.39
N ILE A 203 -6.99 -1.80 12.64
CA ILE A 203 -6.78 -3.23 12.77
C ILE A 203 -5.53 -3.44 13.65
N ASP A 204 -5.72 -4.04 14.82
CA ASP A 204 -4.64 -4.41 15.73
C ASP A 204 -4.34 -5.91 15.61
N LEU A 205 -3.19 -6.26 14.99
CA LEU A 205 -2.73 -7.65 14.97
C LEU A 205 -2.03 -7.98 16.30
N ILE A 206 -2.63 -8.95 17.02
CA ILE A 206 -2.09 -9.46 18.28
C ILE A 206 -1.07 -10.57 17.94
N GLY A 207 0.18 -10.40 18.38
CA GLY A 207 1.23 -11.42 18.18
C GLY A 207 0.98 -12.69 18.99
N GLU A 208 1.60 -13.81 18.58
CA GLU A 208 1.46 -15.14 19.21
C GLU A 208 1.77 -15.20 20.73
N GLU A 209 2.49 -14.22 21.28
CA GLU A 209 2.86 -14.18 22.70
C GLU A 209 1.72 -13.75 23.65
N GLU A 210 0.57 -13.35 23.12
CA GLU A 210 -0.58 -12.86 23.92
C GLU A 210 -1.86 -13.71 23.73
N LYS A 211 -1.74 -14.90 23.09
CA LYS A 211 -2.86 -15.86 22.93
C LYS A 211 -2.86 -16.94 23.99
#